data_d20ecb4f482200593aeb94e0f01d985e
#
_entry.id   d20ecb4f482200593aeb94e0f01d985e
#
_cell.length_a   1.000
_cell.length_b   1.000
_cell.length_c   1.000
_cell.angle_alpha   90.00
_cell.angle_beta   90.00
_cell.angle_gamma   90.00
#
_symmetry.space_group_name_H-M   'P 1'
#
loop_
_entity.id
_entity.type
_entity.pdbx_description
1 polymer ?
#
loop_
_entity_poly.entity_id
_entity_poly.type
_entity_poly.pdbx_seq_one_letter_code
_entity_poly.pdbx_strand_id
1 'polypeptide(L)' 'MQFNFVVSTNEPAIRLWQQLGFTIVGTLPGVFRDPDRGFVDAHVMFRSLVEP' A
#
# COMPACT_ATOMS: atom_id res chain seq x y z
N MET A 1 3.23 -8.37 13.38
CA MET A 1 3.83 -7.59 12.28
C MET A 1 3.15 -8.00 10.97
N GLN A 2 2.60 -7.05 10.28
CA GLN A 2 1.90 -7.31 9.02
C GLN A 2 2.35 -6.34 7.94
N PHE A 3 2.53 -6.86 6.73
CA PHE A 3 2.82 -6.07 5.54
C PHE A 3 1.72 -6.22 4.52
N ASN A 4 1.53 -5.17 3.75
CA ASN A 4 0.55 -5.16 2.69
C ASN A 4 1.09 -4.37 1.51
N PHE A 5 0.71 -4.77 0.29
CA PHE A 5 1.04 -4.02 -0.91
C PHE A 5 -0.25 -3.47 -1.49
N VAL A 6 -0.26 -2.18 -1.76
CA VAL A 6 -1.44 -1.52 -2.31
C VAL A 6 -1.02 -0.70 -3.52
N VAL A 7 -1.69 -0.91 -4.64
CA VAL A 7 -1.44 -0.13 -5.85
C VAL A 7 -1.73 1.33 -5.57
N SER A 8 -0.83 2.22 -5.99
CA SER A 8 -0.92 3.65 -5.65
C SER A 8 -2.18 4.32 -6.16
N THR A 9 -2.79 3.77 -7.21
CA THR A 9 -4.02 4.32 -7.79
C THR A 9 -5.27 3.88 -7.04
N ASN A 10 -5.15 2.93 -6.12
CA ASN A 10 -6.30 2.40 -5.38
C ASN A 10 -6.46 3.14 -4.06
N GLU A 11 -6.90 4.40 -4.14
CA GLU A 11 -7.03 5.26 -2.97
C GLU A 11 -8.01 4.73 -1.92
N PRO A 12 -9.16 4.17 -2.29
CA PRO A 12 -10.06 3.61 -1.28
C PRO A 12 -9.42 2.52 -0.44
N ALA A 13 -8.61 1.66 -1.05
CA ALA A 13 -7.91 0.61 -0.32
C ALA A 13 -6.85 1.21 0.61
N ILE A 14 -6.11 2.22 0.15
CA ILE A 14 -5.11 2.88 0.98
C ILE A 14 -5.76 3.46 2.23
N ARG A 15 -6.89 4.15 2.06
CA ARG A 15 -7.62 4.74 3.19
C ARG A 15 -8.11 3.68 4.15
N LEU A 16 -8.62 2.58 3.63
CA LEU A 16 -9.10 1.48 4.47
C LEU A 16 -7.97 0.92 5.33
N TRP A 17 -6.82 0.63 4.71
CA TRP A 17 -5.70 0.08 5.44
C TRP A 17 -5.15 1.07 6.47
N GLN A 18 -5.15 2.36 6.15
CA GLN A 18 -4.72 3.38 7.12
C GLN A 18 -5.67 3.43 8.32
N GLN A 19 -6.96 3.27 8.09
CA GLN A 19 -7.93 3.21 9.20
C GLN A 19 -7.71 1.99 10.08
N LEU A 20 -7.17 0.92 9.50
CA LEU A 20 -6.86 -0.31 10.24
C LEU A 20 -5.48 -0.24 10.91
N GLY A 21 -4.81 0.89 10.86
CA GLY A 21 -3.55 1.09 11.55
C GLY A 21 -2.31 0.86 10.71
N PHE A 22 -2.46 0.63 9.42
CA PHE A 22 -1.31 0.48 8.53
C PHE A 22 -0.74 1.85 8.16
N THR A 23 0.57 1.90 8.01
CA THR A 23 1.31 3.10 7.61
C THR A 23 2.09 2.80 6.34
N ILE A 24 2.13 3.75 5.41
CA ILE A 24 2.95 3.61 4.23
C ILE A 24 4.41 3.80 4.64
N VAL A 25 5.21 2.76 4.45
CA VAL A 25 6.62 2.79 4.81
C VAL A 25 7.55 2.88 3.60
N GLY A 26 7.01 2.72 2.39
CA GLY A 26 7.79 2.83 1.18
C GLY A 26 6.89 2.74 -0.04
N THR A 27 7.48 3.03 -1.19
CA THR A 27 6.79 2.95 -2.47
C THR A 27 7.71 2.27 -3.48
N LEU A 28 7.19 1.26 -4.17
CA LEU A 28 7.92 0.54 -5.20
C LEU A 28 7.50 1.11 -6.55
N PRO A 29 8.41 1.75 -7.28
CA PRO A 29 8.05 2.39 -8.54
C PRO A 29 7.82 1.37 -9.65
N GLY A 30 6.72 1.55 -10.40
CA GLY A 30 6.46 0.83 -11.63
C GLY A 30 6.38 -0.68 -11.51
N VAL A 31 5.88 -1.20 -10.38
CA VAL A 31 5.87 -2.65 -10.13
C VAL A 31 4.57 -3.34 -10.52
N PHE A 32 3.53 -2.58 -10.78
CA PHE A 32 2.23 -3.14 -11.15
C PHE A 32 1.82 -2.63 -12.52
N ARG A 33 1.41 -3.54 -13.39
CA ARG A 33 0.96 -3.16 -14.72
C ARG A 33 -0.55 -2.99 -14.74
N ASP A 34 -0.97 -1.75 -14.98
CA ASP A 34 -2.38 -1.39 -15.12
C ASP A 34 -2.73 -1.35 -16.61
N PRO A 35 -3.80 -2.02 -17.06
CA PRO A 35 -4.18 -2.01 -18.47
C PRO A 35 -4.44 -0.62 -19.04
N ASP A 36 -4.93 0.30 -18.20
CA ASP A 36 -5.30 1.64 -18.65
C ASP A 36 -4.18 2.66 -18.49
N ARG A 37 -3.30 2.48 -17.49
CA ARG A 37 -2.31 3.48 -17.10
C ARG A 37 -0.87 3.04 -17.36
N GLY A 38 -0.66 1.79 -17.72
CA GLY A 38 0.67 1.23 -17.85
C GLY A 38 1.23 0.83 -16.49
N PHE A 39 2.51 1.05 -16.26
CA PHE A 39 3.12 0.69 -14.99
C PHE A 39 2.81 1.74 -13.93
N VAL A 40 2.37 1.29 -12.80
CA VAL A 40 2.04 2.16 -11.65
C VAL A 40 2.80 1.68 -10.42
N ASP A 41 2.92 2.59 -9.45
CA ASP A 41 3.64 2.29 -8.22
C ASP A 41 2.77 1.49 -7.25
N ALA A 42 3.42 0.80 -6.33
CA ALA A 42 2.74 0.14 -5.23
C ALA A 42 3.32 0.62 -3.91
N HIS A 43 2.44 0.92 -2.96
CA HIS A 43 2.85 1.30 -1.61
C HIS A 43 3.04 0.06 -0.77
N VAL A 44 4.10 0.03 0.01
CA VAL A 44 4.31 -0.99 1.02
C VAL A 44 3.76 -0.43 2.32
N MET A 45 2.80 -1.12 2.89
CA MET A 45 2.16 -0.69 4.13
C MET A 45 2.49 -1.68 5.24
N PHE A 46 2.64 -1.17 6.43
CA PHE A 46 3.08 -1.93 7.58
C PHE A 46 2.22 -1.62 8.79
N ARG A 47 1.92 -2.65 9.56
CA ARG A 47 1.28 -2.50 10.87
C ARG A 47 1.97 -3.41 11.86
N SER A 48 2.35 -2.85 13.01
CA SER A 48 2.88 -3.63 14.11
C SER A 48 1.74 -4.27 14.88
N LEU A 49 1.88 -5.54 15.18
CA LEU A 49 0.92 -6.26 16.02
C LEU A 49 1.29 -6.16 17.50
N VAL A 50 2.47 -5.64 17.79
CA VAL A 50 2.94 -5.50 19.15
C VAL A 50 2.61 -4.09 19.62
N GLU A 51 1.80 -4.00 20.64
CA GLU A 51 1.48 -2.71 21.24
C GLU A 51 2.58 -2.27 22.17
N PRO A 52 2.99 -1.00 22.10
CA PRO A 52 3.98 -0.48 23.03
C PRO A 52 3.43 -0.41 24.44
#